data_5819a8113e1803cb6f3c2a7a49e52199
#
_entry.id   5819a8113e1803cb6f3c2a7a49e52199
#
_cell.length_a   1.000
_cell.length_b   1.000
_cell.length_c   1.000
_cell.angle_alpha   90.00
_cell.angle_beta   90.00
_cell.angle_gamma   90.00
#
_symmetry.space_group_name_H-M   'P 1'
#
loop_
_entity.id
_entity.type
_entity.pdbx_description
1 polymer ?
#
loop_
_entity_poly.entity_id
_entity_poly.type
_entity_poly.pdbx_seq_one_letter_code
_entity_poly.pdbx_strand_id
1 'polypeptide(L)'
;MKNILFIAPTNYTLPINETLKKKFFALSEVCNVRVLAFADISTTMNEEYGKFYLYKKIKNRLINYLKIIQISIFVTPNIIKKENIDIVCYQDPVSSFFSILFLKIRSIDVKIIVETHGDFIETLSLEKNLLFPNAYKRFFFLMAKYSLNKCDKVRAVSSSTEQQVTQISPSKDIVRFPAWVDFKDFEEIGSTISNHDKFNILFIGSVTDRKKPHMIIEAINSLQDQNINLSIVGPTPNEKYLEELKELIMKRNLSSQISLIGSVDREKVKEFYKNSSLMVLPSISEGLARVIFESQVASCPDIVTDAPGMGDIVIDGQTGYMFESNNLESLSEKIAYIKDNYGEVTAIAKNAKNFILTNYSEDNFKFSFKKLFDTV
;
A
#
# COMPACT_ATOMS: atom_id res chain seq x y z
N MET A 1 28.92 -3.58 -5.78
CA MET A 1 27.43 -3.51 -5.71
C MET A 1 26.87 -3.44 -7.12
N LYS A 2 25.72 -4.11 -7.40
CA LYS A 2 25.05 -4.06 -8.72
C LYS A 2 24.40 -2.67 -8.93
N ASN A 3 24.39 -2.22 -10.17
CA ASN A 3 23.71 -0.98 -10.59
C ASN A 3 22.26 -1.30 -10.92
N ILE A 4 21.33 -0.79 -10.13
CA ILE A 4 19.91 -1.12 -10.26
C ILE A 4 19.12 0.13 -10.69
N LEU A 5 18.36 -0.01 -11.79
CA LEU A 5 17.44 1.01 -12.25
C LEU A 5 16.00 0.70 -11.81
N PHE A 6 15.47 1.45 -10.87
CA PHE A 6 14.06 1.39 -10.48
C PHE A 6 13.21 2.29 -11.38
N ILE A 7 12.22 1.72 -12.04
CA ILE A 7 11.28 2.47 -12.89
C ILE A 7 9.90 2.44 -12.25
N ALA A 8 9.44 3.63 -11.84
CA ALA A 8 8.16 3.83 -11.17
C ALA A 8 7.24 4.73 -12.02
N PRO A 9 5.97 4.31 -12.26
CA PRO A 9 4.98 5.17 -12.93
C PRO A 9 4.43 6.27 -12.02
N THR A 10 4.85 6.30 -10.75
CA THR A 10 4.39 7.24 -9.72
C THR A 10 4.99 8.63 -9.89
N ASN A 11 4.27 9.64 -9.39
CA ASN A 11 4.73 11.02 -9.32
C ASN A 11 5.43 11.28 -8.00
N TYR A 12 6.69 11.69 -8.03
CA TYR A 12 7.43 12.09 -6.85
C TYR A 12 7.26 13.59 -6.62
N THR A 13 6.92 13.97 -5.39
CA THR A 13 6.95 15.37 -4.97
C THR A 13 8.39 15.82 -4.73
N LEU A 14 8.69 17.07 -5.02
CA LEU A 14 9.98 17.68 -4.74
C LEU A 14 9.83 18.76 -3.66
N PRO A 15 10.71 18.79 -2.67
CA PRO A 15 11.79 17.84 -2.39
C PRO A 15 11.26 16.43 -2.08
N ILE A 16 12.10 15.40 -2.31
CA ILE A 16 11.73 14.00 -2.01
C ILE A 16 11.37 13.89 -0.53
N ASN A 17 10.22 13.30 -0.25
CA ASN A 17 9.73 13.16 1.12
C ASN A 17 10.57 12.18 1.97
N GLU A 18 10.53 12.33 3.28
CA GLU A 18 11.37 11.57 4.22
C GLU A 18 11.18 10.05 4.13
N THR A 19 9.96 9.56 3.91
CA THR A 19 9.70 8.13 3.73
C THR A 19 10.42 7.54 2.52
N LEU A 20 10.45 8.27 1.40
CA LEU A 20 11.17 7.84 0.20
C LEU A 20 12.68 7.97 0.37
N LYS A 21 13.17 9.00 1.07
CA LYS A 21 14.58 9.12 1.41
C LYS A 21 15.04 7.91 2.21
N LYS A 22 14.38 7.59 3.33
CA LYS A 22 14.68 6.42 4.17
C LYS A 22 14.70 5.13 3.34
N LYS A 23 13.70 4.92 2.45
CA LYS A 23 13.66 3.77 1.53
C LYS A 23 14.91 3.68 0.67
N PHE A 24 15.30 4.78 0.03
CA PHE A 24 16.43 4.78 -0.89
C PHE A 24 17.77 4.74 -0.17
N PHE A 25 17.87 5.27 1.04
CA PHE A 25 19.02 5.04 1.92
C PHE A 25 19.20 3.55 2.21
N ALA A 26 18.15 2.87 2.67
CA ALA A 26 18.20 1.43 2.91
C ALA A 26 18.59 0.63 1.67
N LEU A 27 18.12 1.01 0.48
CA LEU A 27 18.50 0.38 -0.79
C LEU A 27 19.94 0.69 -1.18
N SER A 28 20.45 1.89 -0.89
CA SER A 28 21.81 2.29 -1.24
C SER A 28 22.90 1.49 -0.50
N GLU A 29 22.54 0.86 0.62
CA GLU A 29 23.44 -0.06 1.35
C GLU A 29 23.60 -1.41 0.63
N VAL A 30 22.68 -1.78 -0.26
CA VAL A 30 22.70 -3.10 -0.94
C VAL A 30 22.88 -3.02 -2.44
N CYS A 31 22.69 -1.84 -3.07
CA CYS A 31 22.88 -1.63 -4.50
C CYS A 31 23.19 -0.17 -4.85
N ASN A 32 23.74 0.08 -6.02
CA ASN A 32 23.86 1.43 -6.57
C ASN A 32 22.52 1.86 -7.17
N VAL A 33 21.79 2.74 -6.48
CA VAL A 33 20.42 3.12 -6.83
C VAL A 33 20.38 4.12 -7.99
N ARG A 34 19.59 3.81 -9.00
CA ARG A 34 19.13 4.73 -10.06
C ARG A 34 17.62 4.67 -10.12
N VAL A 35 16.98 5.81 -10.27
CA VAL A 35 15.51 5.91 -10.29
C VAL A 35 15.06 6.67 -11.54
N LEU A 36 14.10 6.12 -12.25
CA LEU A 36 13.40 6.76 -13.35
C LEU A 36 11.92 6.88 -12.95
N ALA A 37 11.44 8.11 -12.78
CA ALA A 37 10.07 8.37 -12.31
C ALA A 37 9.53 9.69 -12.88
N PHE A 38 8.30 10.03 -12.47
CA PHE A 38 7.68 11.32 -12.79
C PHE A 38 7.79 12.28 -11.60
N ALA A 39 7.75 13.59 -11.91
CA ALA A 39 7.64 14.67 -10.92
C ALA A 39 6.89 15.85 -11.56
N ASP A 40 6.72 16.93 -10.81
CA ASP A 40 6.09 18.15 -11.33
C ASP A 40 6.99 18.93 -12.29
N ILE A 41 8.30 18.66 -12.23
CA ILE A 41 9.31 19.20 -13.15
C ILE A 41 10.20 18.08 -13.71
N SER A 42 10.83 18.34 -14.87
CA SER A 42 11.87 17.43 -15.38
C SER A 42 13.23 17.87 -14.84
N THR A 43 13.92 16.93 -14.15
CA THR A 43 15.24 17.20 -13.57
C THR A 43 16.04 15.91 -13.39
N THR A 44 17.35 16.04 -13.27
CA THR A 44 18.22 14.95 -12.81
C THR A 44 18.86 15.38 -11.51
N MET A 45 18.71 14.55 -10.48
CA MET A 45 19.22 14.81 -9.14
C MET A 45 20.23 13.74 -8.76
N ASN A 46 21.33 14.14 -8.15
CA ASN A 46 22.30 13.24 -7.54
C ASN A 46 22.23 13.44 -6.03
N GLU A 47 21.74 12.42 -5.36
CA GLU A 47 21.62 12.37 -3.90
C GLU A 47 22.59 11.32 -3.37
N GLU A 48 22.97 11.39 -2.10
CA GLU A 48 23.85 10.41 -1.47
C GLU A 48 23.28 8.97 -1.51
N TYR A 49 21.95 8.85 -1.56
CA TYR A 49 21.20 7.59 -1.63
C TYR A 49 20.81 7.17 -3.05
N GLY A 50 21.27 7.87 -4.09
CA GLY A 50 21.03 7.48 -5.47
C GLY A 50 20.88 8.61 -6.47
N LYS A 51 20.76 8.23 -7.74
CA LYS A 51 20.59 9.18 -8.85
C LYS A 51 19.18 9.07 -9.43
N PHE A 52 18.51 10.21 -9.57
CA PHE A 52 17.10 10.30 -9.95
C PHE A 52 16.98 11.01 -11.30
N TYR A 53 16.34 10.34 -12.24
CA TYR A 53 15.92 10.85 -13.54
C TYR A 53 14.42 11.11 -13.49
N LEU A 54 14.03 12.34 -13.25
CA LEU A 54 12.63 12.72 -13.07
C LEU A 54 12.10 13.43 -14.32
N TYR A 55 10.94 13.00 -14.79
CA TYR A 55 10.29 13.57 -15.95
C TYR A 55 8.97 14.22 -15.56
N LYS A 56 8.72 15.42 -16.10
CA LYS A 56 7.47 16.15 -15.82
C LYS A 56 6.26 15.31 -16.24
N LYS A 57 5.36 15.08 -15.28
CA LYS A 57 4.06 14.47 -15.54
C LYS A 57 3.17 15.43 -16.28
N ILE A 58 2.42 14.97 -17.29
CA ILE A 58 1.50 15.77 -18.09
C ILE A 58 0.08 15.45 -17.63
N LYS A 59 -0.72 16.50 -17.34
CA LYS A 59 -2.12 16.37 -16.89
C LYS A 59 -2.99 15.66 -17.95
N ASN A 60 -2.74 15.98 -19.24
CA ASN A 60 -3.43 15.30 -20.33
C ASN A 60 -2.98 13.84 -20.40
N ARG A 61 -3.91 12.94 -20.22
CA ARG A 61 -3.69 11.52 -20.07
C ARG A 61 -3.12 10.85 -21.30
N LEU A 62 -3.65 11.16 -22.49
CA LEU A 62 -3.17 10.59 -23.75
C LEU A 62 -1.72 10.99 -24.01
N ILE A 63 -1.40 12.27 -23.82
CA ILE A 63 -0.04 12.79 -23.98
C ILE A 63 0.91 12.16 -22.96
N ASN A 64 0.47 11.97 -21.72
CA ASN A 64 1.28 11.31 -20.70
C ASN A 64 1.56 9.84 -21.04
N TYR A 65 0.60 9.15 -21.63
CA TYR A 65 0.78 7.78 -22.11
C TYR A 65 1.80 7.70 -23.27
N LEU A 66 1.71 8.60 -24.23
CA LEU A 66 2.69 8.73 -25.32
C LEU A 66 4.09 9.02 -24.75
N LYS A 67 4.19 9.85 -23.73
CA LYS A 67 5.45 10.14 -23.05
C LYS A 67 6.04 8.92 -22.34
N ILE A 68 5.23 8.08 -21.70
CA ILE A 68 5.69 6.80 -21.12
C ILE A 68 6.30 5.92 -22.22
N ILE A 69 5.64 5.81 -23.37
CA ILE A 69 6.15 5.05 -24.52
C ILE A 69 7.48 5.64 -25.00
N GLN A 70 7.57 6.96 -25.17
CA GLN A 70 8.80 7.64 -25.58
C GLN A 70 9.96 7.39 -24.60
N ILE A 71 9.70 7.51 -23.29
CA ILE A 71 10.69 7.22 -22.25
C ILE A 71 11.15 5.76 -22.33
N SER A 72 10.23 4.84 -22.52
CA SER A 72 10.52 3.40 -22.65
C SER A 72 11.44 3.08 -23.85
N ILE A 73 11.22 3.78 -24.96
CA ILE A 73 11.97 3.51 -26.22
C ILE A 73 13.34 4.18 -26.22
N PHE A 74 13.45 5.41 -25.77
CA PHE A 74 14.64 6.24 -25.97
C PHE A 74 15.43 6.50 -24.70
N VAL A 75 14.75 6.69 -23.57
CA VAL A 75 15.42 7.09 -22.34
C VAL A 75 15.94 5.87 -21.58
N THR A 76 15.10 4.86 -21.37
CA THR A 76 15.49 3.68 -20.60
C THR A 76 16.74 2.99 -21.17
N PRO A 77 16.85 2.69 -22.49
CA PRO A 77 18.06 2.09 -23.05
C PRO A 77 19.31 2.96 -22.88
N ASN A 78 19.17 4.27 -23.01
CA ASN A 78 20.28 5.20 -22.83
C ASN A 78 20.78 5.23 -21.38
N ILE A 79 19.88 5.21 -20.39
CA ILE A 79 20.26 5.12 -18.98
C ILE A 79 20.96 3.78 -18.71
N ILE A 80 20.41 2.67 -19.22
CA ILE A 80 21.01 1.35 -19.06
C ILE A 80 22.46 1.36 -19.52
N LYS A 81 22.74 1.87 -20.72
CA LYS A 81 24.08 1.95 -21.26
C LYS A 81 24.97 2.94 -20.51
N LYS A 82 24.47 4.15 -20.23
CA LYS A 82 25.25 5.24 -19.58
C LYS A 82 25.66 4.90 -18.15
N GLU A 83 24.76 4.28 -17.40
CA GLU A 83 24.95 3.99 -15.97
C GLU A 83 25.40 2.53 -15.74
N ASN A 84 25.69 1.77 -16.80
CA ASN A 84 26.05 0.34 -16.75
C ASN A 84 25.09 -0.46 -15.85
N ILE A 85 23.79 -0.39 -16.14
CA ILE A 85 22.73 -1.01 -15.33
C ILE A 85 22.77 -2.53 -15.47
N ASP A 86 22.89 -3.23 -14.34
CA ASP A 86 22.86 -4.69 -14.27
C ASP A 86 21.43 -5.24 -14.25
N ILE A 87 20.52 -4.56 -13.50
CA ILE A 87 19.14 -4.98 -13.33
C ILE A 87 18.19 -3.78 -13.46
N VAL A 88 17.09 -3.97 -14.18
CA VAL A 88 15.96 -3.02 -14.21
C VAL A 88 14.80 -3.57 -13.38
N CYS A 89 14.37 -2.83 -12.36
CA CYS A 89 13.23 -3.14 -11.52
C CYS A 89 12.03 -2.27 -11.89
N TYR A 90 11.01 -2.86 -12.50
CA TYR A 90 9.75 -2.18 -12.83
C TYR A 90 8.74 -2.35 -11.70
N GLN A 91 8.12 -1.28 -11.24
CA GLN A 91 7.15 -1.31 -10.14
C GLN A 91 5.71 -1.65 -10.56
N ASP A 92 5.47 -1.95 -11.83
CA ASP A 92 4.14 -2.32 -12.32
C ASP A 92 4.24 -3.11 -13.63
N PRO A 93 3.55 -4.27 -13.77
CA PRO A 93 3.65 -5.12 -14.95
C PRO A 93 2.97 -4.54 -16.20
N VAL A 94 1.98 -3.66 -16.06
CA VAL A 94 1.27 -3.05 -17.20
C VAL A 94 2.11 -1.90 -17.77
N SER A 95 2.58 -1.00 -16.92
CA SER A 95 3.38 0.15 -17.34
C SER A 95 4.75 -0.25 -17.90
N SER A 96 5.30 -1.39 -17.49
CA SER A 96 6.58 -1.92 -17.97
C SER A 96 6.54 -2.50 -19.38
N PHE A 97 5.34 -2.78 -19.92
CA PHE A 97 5.16 -3.51 -21.17
C PHE A 97 5.98 -2.95 -22.35
N PHE A 98 5.83 -1.66 -22.64
CA PHE A 98 6.54 -1.04 -23.76
C PHE A 98 8.05 -1.07 -23.56
N SER A 99 8.52 -0.81 -22.34
CA SER A 99 9.94 -0.84 -22.03
C SER A 99 10.51 -2.24 -22.23
N ILE A 100 9.90 -3.27 -21.66
CA ILE A 100 10.37 -4.67 -21.81
C ILE A 100 10.30 -5.11 -23.26
N LEU A 101 9.23 -4.78 -23.98
CA LEU A 101 9.10 -5.08 -25.42
C LEU A 101 10.27 -4.49 -26.23
N PHE A 102 10.58 -3.20 -26.02
CA PHE A 102 11.66 -2.54 -26.74
C PHE A 102 13.05 -3.05 -26.34
N LEU A 103 13.29 -3.36 -25.06
CA LEU A 103 14.53 -3.97 -24.63
C LEU A 103 14.76 -5.33 -25.30
N LYS A 104 13.71 -6.16 -25.40
CA LYS A 104 13.80 -7.48 -26.06
C LYS A 104 13.97 -7.36 -27.59
N ILE A 105 13.25 -6.45 -28.26
CA ILE A 105 13.41 -6.21 -29.72
C ILE A 105 14.84 -5.75 -30.05
N ARG A 106 15.45 -4.90 -29.21
CA ARG A 106 16.81 -4.39 -29.41
C ARG A 106 17.89 -5.31 -28.88
N SER A 107 17.53 -6.47 -28.33
CA SER A 107 18.45 -7.42 -27.72
C SER A 107 19.40 -6.78 -26.71
N ILE A 108 18.87 -5.85 -25.91
CA ILE A 108 19.65 -5.23 -24.85
C ILE A 108 19.75 -6.23 -23.70
N ASP A 109 20.99 -6.62 -23.41
CA ASP A 109 21.29 -7.57 -22.34
C ASP A 109 21.27 -6.86 -20.99
N VAL A 110 20.16 -7.02 -20.28
CA VAL A 110 19.94 -6.52 -18.92
C VAL A 110 18.93 -7.42 -18.21
N LYS A 111 19.15 -7.69 -16.95
CA LYS A 111 18.22 -8.47 -16.15
C LYS A 111 16.99 -7.65 -15.79
N ILE A 112 15.83 -8.28 -15.78
CA ILE A 112 14.54 -7.60 -15.59
C ILE A 112 13.79 -8.22 -14.41
N ILE A 113 13.50 -7.41 -13.42
CA ILE A 113 12.58 -7.72 -12.32
C ILE A 113 11.29 -6.90 -12.50
N VAL A 114 10.14 -7.54 -12.31
CA VAL A 114 8.85 -6.86 -12.25
C VAL A 114 8.28 -6.99 -10.84
N GLU A 115 7.98 -5.86 -10.22
CA GLU A 115 7.30 -5.82 -8.92
C GLU A 115 5.78 -5.68 -9.14
N THR A 116 5.00 -6.29 -8.25
CA THR A 116 3.53 -6.19 -8.27
C THR A 116 3.03 -5.56 -6.98
N HIS A 117 2.29 -4.45 -7.10
CA HIS A 117 1.76 -3.66 -6.01
C HIS A 117 0.23 -3.60 -6.11
N GLY A 118 -0.49 -4.35 -5.26
CA GLY A 118 -1.95 -4.41 -5.28
C GLY A 118 -2.51 -5.09 -6.55
N ASP A 119 -3.83 -4.99 -6.73
CA ASP A 119 -4.47 -5.48 -7.95
C ASP A 119 -4.19 -4.54 -9.13
N PHE A 120 -3.19 -4.90 -9.92
CA PHE A 120 -2.71 -4.09 -11.04
C PHE A 120 -3.61 -4.14 -12.29
N ILE A 121 -4.65 -4.98 -12.30
CA ILE A 121 -5.66 -5.04 -13.39
C ILE A 121 -6.93 -4.31 -12.97
N GLU A 122 -7.50 -4.63 -11.81
CA GLU A 122 -8.74 -4.01 -11.34
C GLU A 122 -8.56 -2.53 -11.00
N THR A 123 -7.47 -2.14 -10.33
CA THR A 123 -7.19 -0.75 -10.02
C THR A 123 -7.23 0.14 -11.25
N LEU A 124 -6.65 -0.31 -12.37
CA LEU A 124 -6.68 0.42 -13.64
C LEU A 124 -8.07 0.48 -14.27
N SER A 125 -8.95 -0.46 -13.97
CA SER A 125 -10.32 -0.49 -14.52
C SER A 125 -11.32 0.32 -13.71
N LEU A 126 -11.15 0.37 -12.38
CA LEU A 126 -12.06 1.07 -11.45
C LEU A 126 -11.89 2.60 -11.50
N GLU A 127 -10.69 3.07 -11.82
CA GLU A 127 -10.42 4.51 -11.87
C GLU A 127 -11.09 5.26 -13.05
N LYS A 128 -11.90 4.58 -13.90
CA LYS A 128 -12.32 5.15 -15.18
C LYS A 128 -13.73 4.77 -15.57
N ASN A 129 -14.54 5.78 -15.89
CA ASN A 129 -15.72 5.65 -16.75
C ASN A 129 -15.25 5.33 -18.19
N LEU A 130 -14.88 4.08 -18.46
CA LEU A 130 -14.42 3.63 -19.77
C LEU A 130 -15.62 3.22 -20.62
N LEU A 131 -15.62 3.64 -21.90
CA LEU A 131 -16.66 3.26 -22.87
C LEU A 131 -16.73 1.74 -23.09
N PHE A 132 -15.60 1.01 -22.94
CA PHE A 132 -15.51 -0.44 -23.12
C PHE A 132 -14.63 -1.08 -22.04
N PRO A 133 -15.10 -1.19 -20.78
CA PRO A 133 -14.26 -1.61 -19.65
C PRO A 133 -13.65 -3.01 -19.83
N ASN A 134 -14.39 -3.96 -20.39
CA ASN A 134 -13.92 -5.33 -20.62
C ASN A 134 -12.81 -5.42 -21.68
N ALA A 135 -12.86 -4.60 -22.72
CA ALA A 135 -11.81 -4.56 -23.75
C ALA A 135 -10.49 -3.99 -23.15
N TYR A 136 -10.60 -2.95 -22.32
CA TYR A 136 -9.45 -2.39 -21.61
C TYR A 136 -8.86 -3.37 -20.59
N LYS A 137 -9.69 -4.07 -19.82
CA LYS A 137 -9.24 -5.13 -18.90
C LYS A 137 -8.45 -6.20 -19.64
N ARG A 138 -8.99 -6.68 -20.77
CA ARG A 138 -8.30 -7.68 -21.60
C ARG A 138 -6.97 -7.16 -22.16
N PHE A 139 -6.94 -5.92 -22.60
CA PHE A 139 -5.71 -5.29 -23.11
C PHE A 139 -4.63 -5.17 -22.01
N PHE A 140 -4.99 -4.65 -20.83
CA PHE A 140 -4.07 -4.56 -19.70
C PHE A 140 -3.60 -5.93 -19.21
N PHE A 141 -4.49 -6.92 -19.20
CA PHE A 141 -4.14 -8.30 -18.90
C PHE A 141 -3.07 -8.85 -19.85
N LEU A 142 -3.22 -8.63 -21.17
CA LEU A 142 -2.23 -9.07 -22.15
C LEU A 142 -0.88 -8.36 -21.99
N MET A 143 -0.90 -7.06 -21.69
CA MET A 143 0.33 -6.31 -21.39
C MET A 143 1.02 -6.86 -20.14
N ALA A 144 0.30 -7.04 -19.05
CA ALA A 144 0.84 -7.61 -17.81
C ALA A 144 1.38 -9.02 -18.03
N LYS A 145 0.62 -9.88 -18.71
CA LYS A 145 1.03 -11.25 -19.05
C LYS A 145 2.33 -11.28 -19.86
N TYR A 146 2.46 -10.39 -20.84
CA TYR A 146 3.70 -10.28 -21.61
C TYR A 146 4.87 -9.89 -20.71
N SER A 147 4.72 -8.84 -19.90
CA SER A 147 5.78 -8.36 -19.01
C SER A 147 6.23 -9.43 -18.01
N LEU A 148 5.27 -10.10 -17.37
CA LEU A 148 5.52 -11.17 -16.41
C LEU A 148 6.21 -12.37 -17.06
N ASN A 149 5.84 -12.74 -18.28
CA ASN A 149 6.50 -13.84 -19.00
C ASN A 149 7.91 -13.51 -19.47
N LYS A 150 8.18 -12.24 -19.78
CA LYS A 150 9.47 -11.80 -20.37
C LYS A 150 10.48 -11.26 -19.37
N CYS A 151 10.09 -10.99 -18.11
CA CYS A 151 11.04 -10.65 -17.06
C CYS A 151 11.83 -11.88 -16.60
N ASP A 152 12.94 -11.68 -15.91
CA ASP A 152 13.75 -12.77 -15.34
C ASP A 152 13.11 -13.25 -14.03
N LYS A 153 12.61 -12.33 -13.17
CA LYS A 153 12.01 -12.65 -11.88
C LYS A 153 10.88 -11.69 -11.54
N VAL A 154 9.94 -12.15 -10.73
CA VAL A 154 8.85 -11.31 -10.20
C VAL A 154 9.01 -11.15 -8.68
N ARG A 155 8.81 -9.92 -8.19
CA ARG A 155 8.63 -9.64 -6.78
C ARG A 155 7.16 -9.35 -6.51
N ALA A 156 6.52 -10.17 -5.69
CA ALA A 156 5.18 -9.93 -5.14
C ALA A 156 5.28 -9.27 -3.76
N VAL A 157 4.47 -8.23 -3.50
CA VAL A 157 4.51 -7.54 -2.20
C VAL A 157 3.60 -8.17 -1.16
N SER A 158 2.71 -9.09 -1.56
CA SER A 158 1.75 -9.78 -0.69
C SER A 158 1.37 -11.14 -1.29
N SER A 159 0.75 -12.00 -0.47
CA SER A 159 0.19 -13.28 -0.93
C SER A 159 -0.86 -13.09 -2.02
N SER A 160 -1.67 -12.06 -1.92
CA SER A 160 -2.68 -11.70 -2.93
C SER A 160 -2.04 -11.39 -4.29
N THR A 161 -0.98 -10.57 -4.32
CA THR A 161 -0.26 -10.26 -5.56
C THR A 161 0.51 -11.45 -6.10
N GLU A 162 1.03 -12.33 -5.24
CA GLU A 162 1.66 -13.61 -5.64
C GLU A 162 0.65 -14.53 -6.32
N GLN A 163 -0.54 -14.71 -5.74
CA GLN A 163 -1.63 -15.50 -6.33
C GLN A 163 -2.05 -14.93 -7.70
N GLN A 164 -2.19 -13.61 -7.81
CA GLN A 164 -2.53 -12.97 -9.08
C GLN A 164 -1.47 -13.23 -10.15
N VAL A 165 -0.17 -13.12 -9.82
CA VAL A 165 0.92 -13.45 -10.75
C VAL A 165 0.88 -14.93 -11.13
N THR A 166 0.67 -15.84 -10.18
CA THR A 166 0.60 -17.28 -10.43
C THR A 166 -0.55 -17.64 -11.38
N GLN A 167 -1.70 -16.99 -11.26
CA GLN A 167 -2.83 -17.18 -12.19
C GLN A 167 -2.52 -16.70 -13.61
N ILE A 168 -1.75 -15.62 -13.76
CA ILE A 168 -1.42 -15.02 -15.06
C ILE A 168 -0.23 -15.73 -15.72
N SER A 169 0.77 -16.14 -14.93
CA SER A 169 2.04 -16.71 -15.36
C SER A 169 2.50 -17.81 -14.39
N PRO A 170 1.92 -19.03 -14.43
CA PRO A 170 2.11 -20.09 -13.44
C PRO A 170 3.55 -20.60 -13.29
N SER A 171 4.36 -20.52 -14.34
CA SER A 171 5.75 -21.00 -14.33
C SER A 171 6.77 -19.95 -13.88
N LYS A 172 6.31 -18.79 -13.42
CA LYS A 172 7.20 -17.68 -13.09
C LYS A 172 7.88 -17.87 -11.74
N ASP A 173 9.17 -17.57 -11.67
CA ASP A 173 9.92 -17.49 -10.41
C ASP A 173 9.50 -16.22 -9.66
N ILE A 174 8.85 -16.40 -8.52
CA ILE A 174 8.27 -15.34 -7.70
C ILE A 174 8.99 -15.31 -6.35
N VAL A 175 9.44 -14.13 -5.95
CA VAL A 175 9.93 -13.89 -4.59
C VAL A 175 8.95 -12.96 -3.89
N ARG A 176 8.46 -13.36 -2.71
CA ARG A 176 7.51 -12.56 -1.94
C ARG A 176 8.18 -11.91 -0.74
N PHE A 177 8.11 -10.59 -0.69
CA PHE A 177 8.39 -9.79 0.49
C PHE A 177 7.73 -8.40 0.36
N PRO A 178 7.34 -7.76 1.48
CA PRO A 178 6.54 -6.54 1.48
C PRO A 178 7.26 -5.34 0.86
N ALA A 179 6.47 -4.33 0.47
CA ALA A 179 7.01 -3.03 0.13
C ALA A 179 7.53 -2.31 1.39
N TRP A 180 8.36 -1.28 1.18
CA TRP A 180 8.84 -0.43 2.26
C TRP A 180 7.67 0.24 3.00
N VAL A 181 7.66 0.10 4.32
CA VAL A 181 6.74 0.81 5.20
C VAL A 181 7.57 1.54 6.26
N ASP A 182 7.40 2.85 6.36
CA ASP A 182 8.04 3.68 7.37
C ASP A 182 7.12 3.80 8.58
N PHE A 183 7.33 2.93 9.56
CA PHE A 183 6.54 2.86 10.79
C PHE A 183 7.34 3.20 12.06
N LYS A 184 8.65 3.49 11.95
CA LYS A 184 9.50 3.76 13.13
C LYS A 184 8.95 4.86 14.04
N ASP A 185 8.40 5.92 13.46
CA ASP A 185 7.85 7.03 14.23
C ASP A 185 6.64 6.63 15.11
N PHE A 186 6.04 5.47 14.83
CA PHE A 186 4.91 4.94 15.62
C PHE A 186 5.36 4.01 16.75
N GLU A 187 6.65 3.61 16.76
CA GLU A 187 7.21 2.72 17.78
C GLU A 187 7.24 3.36 19.17
N GLU A 188 7.51 4.67 19.20
CA GLU A 188 7.64 5.45 20.43
C GLU A 188 6.29 5.81 21.08
N ILE A 189 5.17 5.60 20.36
CA ILE A 189 3.84 5.99 20.85
C ILE A 189 3.50 5.25 22.14
N GLY A 190 4.08 4.07 22.38
CA GLY A 190 3.84 3.27 23.58
C GLY A 190 2.35 2.93 23.76
N SER A 191 2.03 1.78 24.28
CA SER A 191 0.65 1.45 24.65
C SER A 191 0.24 2.30 25.87
N THR A 192 -0.21 3.52 25.66
CA THR A 192 -1.08 4.12 26.62
C THR A 192 -2.43 3.40 26.47
N ILE A 193 -2.52 2.24 27.10
CA ILE A 193 -3.80 1.67 27.51
C ILE A 193 -4.30 2.65 28.56
N SER A 194 -4.74 3.82 28.10
CA SER A 194 -5.35 4.79 28.98
C SER A 194 -6.72 4.20 29.32
N ASN A 195 -7.05 4.16 30.61
CA ASN A 195 -8.41 4.05 31.06
C ASN A 195 -9.19 5.25 30.47
N HIS A 196 -9.60 5.12 29.22
CA HIS A 196 -10.49 6.09 28.62
C HIS A 196 -11.90 5.80 29.19
N ASP A 197 -12.60 6.84 29.60
CA ASP A 197 -13.99 6.74 30.01
C ASP A 197 -14.89 6.16 28.90
N LYS A 198 -14.39 6.16 27.65
CA LYS A 198 -15.08 5.66 26.45
C LYS A 198 -14.17 4.77 25.61
N PHE A 199 -14.78 3.81 24.91
CA PHE A 199 -14.10 2.95 23.95
C PHE A 199 -13.98 3.65 22.60
N ASN A 200 -12.76 4.09 22.25
CA ASN A 200 -12.48 4.91 21.07
C ASN A 200 -12.06 4.04 19.88
N ILE A 201 -12.91 3.97 18.89
CA ILE A 201 -12.62 3.30 17.60
C ILE A 201 -12.01 4.31 16.63
N LEU A 202 -10.98 3.89 15.90
CA LEU A 202 -10.32 4.64 14.85
C LEU A 202 -10.50 3.96 13.50
N PHE A 203 -10.96 4.70 12.52
CA PHE A 203 -10.75 4.41 11.11
C PHE A 203 -9.74 5.40 10.56
N ILE A 204 -8.71 4.92 9.87
CA ILE A 204 -7.71 5.79 9.24
C ILE A 204 -7.40 5.36 7.80
N GLY A 205 -7.43 6.32 6.88
CA GLY A 205 -7.19 6.11 5.45
C GLY A 205 -8.11 6.92 4.56
N SER A 206 -7.94 6.82 3.25
CA SER A 206 -8.87 7.45 2.29
C SER A 206 -10.29 6.97 2.52
N VAL A 207 -11.20 7.89 2.78
CA VAL A 207 -12.63 7.61 3.02
C VAL A 207 -13.31 7.33 1.68
N THR A 208 -13.44 6.06 1.34
CA THR A 208 -13.97 5.59 0.05
C THR A 208 -14.89 4.38 0.24
N ASP A 209 -15.77 4.13 -0.72
CA ASP A 209 -16.65 2.96 -0.70
C ASP A 209 -15.87 1.63 -0.65
N ARG A 210 -14.68 1.56 -1.26
CA ARG A 210 -13.78 0.39 -1.18
C ARG A 210 -13.32 0.10 0.26
N LYS A 211 -13.09 1.14 1.07
CA LYS A 211 -12.65 1.02 2.47
C LYS A 211 -13.78 0.91 3.48
N LYS A 212 -15.01 1.11 3.06
CA LYS A 212 -16.27 0.86 3.77
C LYS A 212 -16.38 1.38 5.21
N PRO A 213 -15.96 2.63 5.54
CA PRO A 213 -16.14 3.15 6.89
C PRO A 213 -17.62 3.17 7.34
N HIS A 214 -18.58 3.18 6.43
CA HIS A 214 -20.02 3.06 6.75
C HIS A 214 -20.35 1.76 7.49
N MET A 215 -19.61 0.67 7.30
CA MET A 215 -19.83 -0.56 8.06
C MET A 215 -19.54 -0.39 9.56
N ILE A 216 -18.55 0.45 9.91
CA ILE A 216 -18.26 0.74 11.33
C ILE A 216 -19.40 1.54 11.94
N ILE A 217 -19.97 2.51 11.21
CA ILE A 217 -21.12 3.30 11.63
C ILE A 217 -22.31 2.39 11.92
N GLU A 218 -22.62 1.47 11.01
CA GLU A 218 -23.72 0.52 11.17
C GLU A 218 -23.46 -0.49 12.32
N ALA A 219 -22.20 -0.91 12.52
CA ALA A 219 -21.83 -1.78 13.63
C ALA A 219 -22.06 -1.08 14.99
N ILE A 220 -21.65 0.18 15.13
CA ILE A 220 -21.92 0.98 16.35
C ILE A 220 -23.42 1.16 16.56
N ASN A 221 -24.17 1.42 15.49
CA ASN A 221 -25.63 1.50 15.58
C ASN A 221 -26.25 0.19 16.08
N SER A 222 -25.77 -0.98 15.62
CA SER A 222 -26.32 -2.27 16.06
C SER A 222 -26.00 -2.58 17.52
N LEU A 223 -24.84 -2.13 18.03
CA LEU A 223 -24.41 -2.34 19.41
C LEU A 223 -25.20 -1.49 20.43
N GLN A 224 -25.80 -0.36 20.02
CA GLN A 224 -26.58 0.55 20.90
C GLN A 224 -25.82 0.99 22.15
N ASP A 225 -24.49 1.06 22.11
CA ASP A 225 -23.64 1.41 23.25
C ASP A 225 -23.16 2.87 23.16
N GLN A 226 -23.61 3.72 24.11
CA GLN A 226 -23.25 5.14 24.16
C GLN A 226 -21.79 5.39 24.62
N ASN A 227 -21.08 4.35 25.07
CA ASN A 227 -19.68 4.43 25.49
C ASN A 227 -18.70 4.18 24.35
N ILE A 228 -19.19 3.98 23.11
CA ILE A 228 -18.34 3.82 21.92
C ILE A 228 -18.29 5.15 21.15
N ASN A 229 -17.08 5.60 20.83
CA ASN A 229 -16.83 6.70 19.90
C ASN A 229 -16.12 6.20 18.64
N LEU A 230 -16.31 6.89 17.53
CA LEU A 230 -15.61 6.63 16.28
C LEU A 230 -15.01 7.91 15.71
N SER A 231 -13.71 7.87 15.42
CA SER A 231 -13.01 8.89 14.62
C SER A 231 -12.73 8.34 13.23
N ILE A 232 -13.25 9.01 12.19
CA ILE A 232 -12.96 8.70 10.79
C ILE A 232 -11.96 9.72 10.26
N VAL A 233 -10.71 9.28 10.04
CA VAL A 233 -9.57 10.14 9.71
C VAL A 233 -9.08 9.84 8.30
N GLY A 234 -8.97 10.86 7.47
CA GLY A 234 -8.38 10.79 6.13
C GLY A 234 -9.12 11.58 5.07
N PRO A 235 -8.51 11.73 3.87
CA PRO A 235 -9.13 12.44 2.78
C PRO A 235 -10.35 11.71 2.23
N THR A 236 -11.36 12.48 1.86
CA THR A 236 -12.57 11.97 1.18
C THR A 236 -12.57 12.49 -0.26
N PRO A 237 -12.05 11.73 -1.22
CA PRO A 237 -11.96 12.18 -2.61
C PRO A 237 -13.31 12.24 -3.34
N ASN A 238 -14.35 11.62 -2.80
CA ASN A 238 -15.71 11.62 -3.34
C ASN A 238 -16.66 12.36 -2.39
N GLU A 239 -17.03 13.59 -2.74
CA GLU A 239 -17.94 14.43 -1.95
C GLU A 239 -19.31 13.79 -1.76
N LYS A 240 -19.83 13.09 -2.78
CA LYS A 240 -21.12 12.39 -2.66
C LYS A 240 -21.07 11.32 -1.57
N TYR A 241 -19.99 10.53 -1.52
CA TYR A 241 -19.84 9.53 -0.46
C TYR A 241 -19.70 10.16 0.94
N LEU A 242 -19.07 11.33 1.03
CA LEU A 242 -19.01 12.08 2.30
C LEU A 242 -20.40 12.49 2.78
N GLU A 243 -21.25 13.00 1.88
CA GLU A 243 -22.62 13.37 2.23
C GLU A 243 -23.44 12.14 2.62
N GLU A 244 -23.30 11.01 1.92
CA GLU A 244 -23.93 9.74 2.29
C GLU A 244 -23.55 9.30 3.72
N LEU A 245 -22.28 9.46 4.12
CA LEU A 245 -21.85 9.16 5.49
C LEU A 245 -22.47 10.13 6.54
N LYS A 246 -22.54 11.43 6.24
CA LYS A 246 -23.17 12.41 7.12
C LYS A 246 -24.67 12.10 7.32
N GLU A 247 -25.38 11.82 6.23
CA GLU A 247 -26.78 11.42 6.28
C GLU A 247 -27.00 10.14 7.10
N LEU A 248 -26.10 9.15 6.93
CA LEU A 248 -26.15 7.91 7.70
C LEU A 248 -25.99 8.17 9.21
N ILE A 249 -24.99 8.98 9.60
CA ILE A 249 -24.73 9.35 10.99
C ILE A 249 -25.96 10.06 11.60
N MET A 250 -26.56 11.00 10.88
CA MET A 250 -27.76 11.70 11.34
C MET A 250 -28.96 10.76 11.44
N LYS A 251 -29.20 9.92 10.45
CA LYS A 251 -30.31 8.96 10.41
C LYS A 251 -30.24 7.95 11.56
N ARG A 252 -29.03 7.59 12.02
CA ARG A 252 -28.80 6.67 13.14
C ARG A 252 -28.71 7.37 14.50
N ASN A 253 -28.84 8.71 14.56
CA ASN A 253 -28.68 9.52 15.77
C ASN A 253 -27.31 9.36 16.45
N LEU A 254 -26.25 9.16 15.65
CA LEU A 254 -24.88 8.90 16.14
C LEU A 254 -23.97 10.15 16.11
N SER A 255 -24.52 11.35 15.91
CA SER A 255 -23.74 12.60 15.77
C SER A 255 -22.92 12.94 17.02
N SER A 256 -23.28 12.44 18.20
CA SER A 256 -22.49 12.63 19.44
C SER A 256 -21.34 11.62 19.60
N GLN A 257 -21.37 10.52 18.85
CA GLN A 257 -20.42 9.42 18.97
C GLN A 257 -19.43 9.36 17.79
N ILE A 258 -19.78 9.92 16.63
CA ILE A 258 -19.00 9.78 15.39
C ILE A 258 -18.49 11.12 14.88
N SER A 259 -17.19 11.19 14.62
CA SER A 259 -16.53 12.38 14.09
C SER A 259 -15.86 12.09 12.74
N LEU A 260 -16.21 12.89 11.72
CA LEU A 260 -15.55 12.92 10.42
C LEU A 260 -14.45 13.99 10.45
N ILE A 261 -13.19 13.59 10.58
CA ILE A 261 -12.08 14.50 10.87
C ILE A 261 -11.46 15.10 9.59
N GLY A 262 -11.50 14.36 8.48
CA GLY A 262 -10.76 14.74 7.28
C GLY A 262 -9.27 14.42 7.35
N SER A 263 -8.48 15.04 6.45
CA SER A 263 -7.04 14.83 6.39
C SER A 263 -6.32 15.53 7.54
N VAL A 264 -5.37 14.84 8.13
CA VAL A 264 -4.48 15.36 9.18
C VAL A 264 -3.02 15.09 8.84
N ASP A 265 -2.09 15.79 9.50
CA ASP A 265 -0.67 15.53 9.40
C ASP A 265 -0.26 14.25 10.18
N ARG A 266 1.00 13.84 10.00
CA ARG A 266 1.55 12.60 10.57
C ARG A 266 1.59 12.64 12.11
N GLU A 267 1.84 13.78 12.71
CA GLU A 267 1.88 13.93 14.17
C GLU A 267 0.47 13.73 14.77
N LYS A 268 -0.53 14.30 14.12
CA LYS A 268 -1.93 14.10 14.50
C LYS A 268 -2.38 12.64 14.35
N VAL A 269 -1.87 11.94 13.31
CA VAL A 269 -2.12 10.50 13.14
C VAL A 269 -1.60 9.71 14.34
N LYS A 270 -0.41 10.04 14.86
CA LYS A 270 0.15 9.40 16.06
C LYS A 270 -0.74 9.62 17.29
N GLU A 271 -1.27 10.85 17.46
CA GLU A 271 -2.19 11.15 18.55
C GLU A 271 -3.47 10.30 18.46
N PHE A 272 -4.01 10.10 17.24
CA PHE A 272 -5.17 9.23 17.06
C PHE A 272 -4.88 7.79 17.47
N TYR A 273 -3.76 7.19 17.04
CA TYR A 273 -3.39 5.84 17.48
C TYR A 273 -3.21 5.76 18.99
N LYS A 274 -2.54 6.76 19.59
CA LYS A 274 -2.31 6.82 21.04
C LYS A 274 -3.62 6.84 21.85
N ASN A 275 -4.65 7.53 21.36
CA ASN A 275 -5.90 7.75 22.05
C ASN A 275 -7.01 6.76 21.63
N SER A 276 -6.69 5.77 20.80
CA SER A 276 -7.66 4.79 20.31
C SER A 276 -7.55 3.47 21.05
N SER A 277 -8.70 2.90 21.37
CA SER A 277 -8.81 1.56 21.94
C SER A 277 -8.72 0.48 20.86
N LEU A 278 -9.13 0.81 19.63
CA LEU A 278 -9.25 -0.13 18.54
C LEU A 278 -9.15 0.58 17.18
N MET A 279 -8.36 0.06 16.26
CA MET A 279 -8.40 0.45 14.85
C MET A 279 -9.25 -0.56 14.06
N VAL A 280 -10.13 -0.06 13.19
CA VAL A 280 -10.99 -0.92 12.34
C VAL A 280 -10.78 -0.56 10.86
N LEU A 281 -10.43 -1.56 10.05
CA LEU A 281 -10.24 -1.41 8.60
C LEU A 281 -11.13 -2.39 7.82
N PRO A 282 -12.39 -2.02 7.46
CA PRO A 282 -13.33 -2.90 6.79
C PRO A 282 -13.17 -2.92 5.26
N SER A 283 -11.94 -2.76 4.76
CA SER A 283 -11.64 -2.72 3.33
C SER A 283 -11.94 -4.04 2.62
N ILE A 284 -12.49 -3.96 1.42
CA ILE A 284 -12.75 -5.15 0.57
C ILE A 284 -11.52 -5.68 -0.15
N SER A 285 -10.47 -4.86 -0.28
CA SER A 285 -9.17 -5.29 -0.80
C SER A 285 -8.09 -4.27 -0.48
N GLU A 286 -6.89 -4.74 -0.19
CA GLU A 286 -5.70 -3.91 -0.01
C GLU A 286 -4.49 -4.60 -0.67
N GLY A 287 -3.61 -3.81 -1.27
CA GLY A 287 -2.32 -4.32 -1.73
C GLY A 287 -1.33 -4.45 -0.58
N LEU A 288 -1.21 -3.38 0.21
CA LEU A 288 -0.49 -3.32 1.47
C LEU A 288 -1.11 -2.24 2.34
N ALA A 289 -1.85 -2.62 3.35
CA ALA A 289 -2.53 -1.70 4.25
C ALA A 289 -1.56 -1.11 5.28
N ARG A 290 -0.88 -0.01 4.93
CA ARG A 290 0.13 0.64 5.81
C ARG A 290 -0.38 0.96 7.20
N VAL A 291 -1.65 1.33 7.31
CA VAL A 291 -2.29 1.67 8.58
C VAL A 291 -2.32 0.51 9.57
N ILE A 292 -2.27 -0.76 9.10
CA ILE A 292 -2.15 -1.94 9.97
C ILE A 292 -0.75 -1.98 10.60
N PHE A 293 0.31 -1.69 9.84
CA PHE A 293 1.67 -1.61 10.40
C PHE A 293 1.77 -0.50 11.45
N GLU A 294 1.17 0.65 11.17
CA GLU A 294 1.16 1.80 12.06
C GLU A 294 0.40 1.49 13.35
N SER A 295 -0.80 0.88 13.28
CA SER A 295 -1.59 0.49 14.46
C SER A 295 -0.86 -0.55 15.30
N GLN A 296 -0.33 -1.62 14.67
CA GLN A 296 0.35 -2.69 15.38
C GLN A 296 1.63 -2.22 16.06
N VAL A 297 2.44 -1.38 15.39
CA VAL A 297 3.64 -0.80 15.99
C VAL A 297 3.31 0.18 17.12
N ALA A 298 2.22 0.92 16.99
CA ALA A 298 1.68 1.76 18.06
C ALA A 298 1.03 0.96 19.21
N SER A 299 0.99 -0.38 19.11
CA SER A 299 0.29 -1.26 20.05
C SER A 299 -1.22 -0.95 20.18
N CYS A 300 -1.83 -0.39 19.12
CA CYS A 300 -3.26 -0.21 19.02
C CYS A 300 -3.88 -1.49 18.43
N PRO A 301 -4.75 -2.20 19.16
CA PRO A 301 -5.43 -3.38 18.63
C PRO A 301 -6.12 -3.09 17.31
N ASP A 302 -6.19 -4.07 16.41
CA ASP A 302 -6.83 -3.89 15.11
C ASP A 302 -7.83 -5.00 14.77
N ILE A 303 -8.89 -4.61 14.05
CA ILE A 303 -9.80 -5.50 13.32
C ILE A 303 -9.71 -5.20 11.84
N VAL A 304 -9.50 -6.22 11.03
CA VAL A 304 -9.50 -6.12 9.58
C VAL A 304 -10.45 -7.15 8.96
N THR A 305 -10.79 -6.99 7.70
CA THR A 305 -11.52 -8.02 6.97
C THR A 305 -10.62 -9.21 6.65
N ASP A 306 -11.20 -10.36 6.34
CA ASP A 306 -10.54 -11.52 5.73
C ASP A 306 -10.21 -11.31 4.22
N ALA A 307 -10.27 -10.07 3.75
CA ALA A 307 -10.00 -9.70 2.37
C ALA A 307 -8.54 -9.97 1.97
N PRO A 308 -8.29 -10.19 0.66
CA PRO A 308 -6.95 -10.42 0.13
C PRO A 308 -5.95 -9.33 0.55
N GLY A 309 -4.75 -9.76 1.01
CA GLY A 309 -3.67 -8.89 1.46
C GLY A 309 -3.68 -8.58 2.96
N MET A 310 -4.75 -8.88 3.70
CA MET A 310 -4.81 -8.65 5.15
C MET A 310 -4.10 -9.76 5.95
N GLY A 311 -4.30 -11.01 5.56
CA GLY A 311 -3.75 -12.19 6.24
C GLY A 311 -2.22 -12.29 6.21
N ASP A 312 -1.52 -11.47 5.43
CA ASP A 312 -0.06 -11.40 5.48
C ASP A 312 0.45 -10.65 6.73
N ILE A 313 -0.38 -9.80 7.30
CA ILE A 313 -0.01 -8.90 8.40
C ILE A 313 -0.77 -9.25 9.67
N VAL A 314 -2.07 -9.56 9.54
CA VAL A 314 -2.95 -9.90 10.67
C VAL A 314 -3.19 -11.40 10.70
N ILE A 315 -2.79 -12.05 11.79
CA ILE A 315 -3.07 -13.45 12.11
C ILE A 315 -4.17 -13.42 13.17
N ASP A 316 -5.38 -13.89 12.83
CA ASP A 316 -6.57 -13.77 13.70
C ASP A 316 -6.32 -14.38 15.08
N GLY A 317 -6.61 -13.61 16.13
CA GLY A 317 -6.38 -13.97 17.53
C GLY A 317 -4.92 -14.03 17.98
N GLN A 318 -3.93 -13.69 17.14
CA GLN A 318 -2.51 -13.70 17.47
C GLN A 318 -1.83 -12.33 17.33
N THR A 319 -2.05 -11.64 16.22
CA THR A 319 -1.49 -10.30 15.95
C THR A 319 -2.56 -9.25 15.68
N GLY A 320 -3.82 -9.59 15.76
CA GLY A 320 -4.98 -8.75 15.56
C GLY A 320 -6.21 -9.61 15.38
N TYR A 321 -7.29 -9.03 14.90
CA TYR A 321 -8.54 -9.76 14.69
C TYR A 321 -9.04 -9.63 13.26
N MET A 322 -9.70 -10.68 12.78
CA MET A 322 -10.31 -10.70 11.46
C MET A 322 -11.82 -10.91 11.57
N PHE A 323 -12.57 -10.31 10.66
CA PHE A 323 -13.99 -10.54 10.48
C PHE A 323 -14.30 -10.83 9.01
N GLU A 324 -15.42 -11.50 8.76
CA GLU A 324 -15.86 -11.87 7.42
C GLU A 324 -16.21 -10.63 6.60
N SER A 325 -15.63 -10.53 5.41
CA SER A 325 -15.81 -9.36 4.54
C SER A 325 -17.29 -9.16 4.16
N ASN A 326 -17.76 -7.91 4.26
CA ASN A 326 -19.15 -7.52 4.04
C ASN A 326 -20.17 -8.11 5.06
N ASN A 327 -19.73 -8.70 6.14
CA ASN A 327 -20.60 -9.23 7.19
C ASN A 327 -20.63 -8.25 8.38
N LEU A 328 -21.75 -7.51 8.51
CA LEU A 328 -21.95 -6.51 9.57
C LEU A 328 -22.05 -7.16 10.95
N GLU A 329 -22.72 -8.31 11.05
CA GLU A 329 -22.89 -9.05 12.30
C GLU A 329 -21.52 -9.50 12.83
N SER A 330 -20.70 -10.11 11.99
CA SER A 330 -19.33 -10.53 12.32
C SER A 330 -18.47 -9.34 12.81
N LEU A 331 -18.57 -8.16 12.18
CA LEU A 331 -17.88 -6.95 12.65
C LEU A 331 -18.38 -6.50 14.03
N SER A 332 -19.70 -6.45 14.21
CA SER A 332 -20.31 -6.01 15.46
C SER A 332 -19.94 -6.92 16.63
N GLU A 333 -20.03 -8.23 16.42
CA GLU A 333 -19.64 -9.25 17.42
C GLU A 333 -18.16 -9.11 17.80
N LYS A 334 -17.28 -8.91 16.81
CA LYS A 334 -15.85 -8.75 17.06
C LYS A 334 -15.53 -7.46 17.83
N ILE A 335 -16.22 -6.34 17.55
CA ILE A 335 -16.08 -5.09 18.31
C ILE A 335 -16.54 -5.29 19.77
N ALA A 336 -17.69 -5.91 19.98
CA ALA A 336 -18.21 -6.22 21.32
C ALA A 336 -17.23 -7.12 22.10
N TYR A 337 -16.78 -8.22 21.48
CA TYR A 337 -15.80 -9.13 22.08
C TYR A 337 -14.54 -8.39 22.55
N ILE A 338 -13.95 -7.58 21.69
CA ILE A 338 -12.72 -6.84 22.00
C ILE A 338 -12.94 -5.85 23.13
N LYS A 339 -14.09 -5.15 23.15
CA LYS A 339 -14.41 -4.21 24.21
C LYS A 339 -14.55 -4.93 25.56
N ASP A 340 -15.23 -6.07 25.59
CA ASP A 340 -15.50 -6.83 26.82
C ASP A 340 -14.25 -7.58 27.34
N ASN A 341 -13.29 -7.92 26.45
CA ASN A 341 -12.08 -8.67 26.77
C ASN A 341 -10.80 -7.84 26.60
N TYR A 342 -10.87 -6.54 26.80
CA TYR A 342 -9.79 -5.60 26.43
C TYR A 342 -8.43 -5.90 27.08
N GLY A 343 -8.42 -6.49 28.29
CA GLY A 343 -7.18 -6.92 28.95
C GLY A 343 -6.40 -7.99 28.17
N GLU A 344 -7.11 -9.00 27.60
CA GLU A 344 -6.51 -10.03 26.75
C GLU A 344 -6.06 -9.47 25.40
N VAL A 345 -6.87 -8.61 24.83
CA VAL A 345 -6.61 -7.98 23.53
C VAL A 345 -5.32 -7.15 23.55
N THR A 346 -4.97 -6.54 24.67
CA THR A 346 -3.70 -5.79 24.80
C THR A 346 -2.46 -6.67 24.73
N ALA A 347 -2.53 -7.94 25.15
CA ALA A 347 -1.45 -8.90 24.96
C ALA A 347 -1.27 -9.24 23.48
N ILE A 348 -2.36 -9.40 22.74
CA ILE A 348 -2.35 -9.60 21.28
C ILE A 348 -1.75 -8.40 20.55
N ALA A 349 -2.08 -7.18 20.95
CA ALA A 349 -1.48 -5.98 20.37
C ALA A 349 0.04 -5.89 20.60
N LYS A 350 0.55 -6.35 21.75
CA LYS A 350 2.00 -6.48 21.99
C LYS A 350 2.65 -7.53 21.09
N ASN A 351 1.99 -8.67 20.90
CA ASN A 351 2.47 -9.70 19.97
C ASN A 351 2.51 -9.17 18.53
N ALA A 352 1.50 -8.40 18.12
CA ALA A 352 1.44 -7.74 16.83
C ALA A 352 2.64 -6.79 16.62
N LYS A 353 2.94 -5.94 17.59
CA LYS A 353 4.11 -5.06 17.55
C LYS A 353 5.40 -5.85 17.34
N ASN A 354 5.63 -6.88 18.14
CA ASN A 354 6.83 -7.72 18.04
C ASN A 354 6.89 -8.43 16.67
N PHE A 355 5.76 -8.90 16.16
CA PHE A 355 5.67 -9.53 14.85
C PHE A 355 6.10 -8.57 13.73
N ILE A 356 5.59 -7.33 13.73
CA ILE A 356 5.97 -6.32 12.74
C ILE A 356 7.45 -5.95 12.85
N LEU A 357 7.94 -5.63 14.04
CA LEU A 357 9.34 -5.25 14.25
C LEU A 357 10.32 -6.36 13.86
N THR A 358 9.94 -7.63 14.04
CA THR A 358 10.78 -8.77 13.68
C THR A 358 10.74 -9.05 12.17
N ASN A 359 9.55 -9.06 11.55
CA ASN A 359 9.39 -9.55 10.17
C ASN A 359 9.48 -8.45 9.11
N TYR A 360 9.23 -7.19 9.46
CA TYR A 360 9.15 -6.06 8.53
C TYR A 360 10.19 -4.98 8.80
N SER A 361 11.27 -5.32 9.51
CA SER A 361 12.38 -4.41 9.82
C SER A 361 13.10 -3.93 8.55
N GLU A 362 13.81 -2.80 8.69
CA GLU A 362 14.69 -2.28 7.65
C GLU A 362 15.75 -3.30 7.21
N ASP A 363 16.31 -4.07 8.17
CA ASP A 363 17.31 -5.08 7.86
C ASP A 363 16.73 -6.24 7.04
N ASN A 364 15.49 -6.68 7.35
CA ASN A 364 14.79 -7.68 6.55
C ASN A 364 14.46 -7.16 5.13
N PHE A 365 14.11 -5.89 5.00
CA PHE A 365 13.93 -5.26 3.69
C PHE A 365 15.23 -5.27 2.87
N LYS A 366 16.34 -4.83 3.45
CA LYS A 366 17.68 -4.84 2.83
C LYS A 366 18.12 -6.24 2.44
N PHE A 367 17.98 -7.20 3.37
CA PHE A 367 18.31 -8.59 3.14
C PHE A 367 17.50 -9.20 1.98
N SER A 368 16.20 -8.94 1.94
CA SER A 368 15.30 -9.44 0.89
C SER A 368 15.66 -8.90 -0.50
N PHE A 369 15.98 -7.61 -0.60
CA PHE A 369 16.43 -7.02 -1.86
C PHE A 369 17.81 -7.55 -2.28
N LYS A 370 18.75 -7.67 -1.34
CA LYS A 370 20.06 -8.25 -1.63
C LYS A 370 19.91 -9.66 -2.19
N LYS A 371 19.14 -10.50 -1.51
CA LYS A 371 18.84 -11.87 -1.98
C LYS A 371 18.18 -11.88 -3.35
N LEU A 372 17.20 -10.99 -3.59
CA LEU A 372 16.54 -10.86 -4.90
C LEU A 372 17.55 -10.52 -5.98
N PHE A 373 18.42 -9.54 -5.77
CA PHE A 373 19.42 -9.11 -6.76
C PHE A 373 20.50 -10.17 -7.01
N ASP A 374 20.90 -10.93 -5.99
CA ASP A 374 21.93 -11.97 -6.12
C ASP A 374 21.44 -13.21 -6.88
N THR A 375 20.11 -13.43 -6.93
CA THR A 375 19.50 -14.60 -7.59
C THR A 375 19.00 -14.31 -9.01
N VAL A 376 19.22 -13.15 -9.55
CA VAL A 376 18.89 -12.73 -10.95
C VAL A 376 20.18 -12.51 -11.82
#